data_e442482e02ba60c1d10710cfce4b040a
#
_entry.id   e442482e02ba60c1d10710cfce4b040a
#
_cell.length_a   1.000
_cell.length_b   1.000
_cell.length_c   1.000
_cell.angle_alpha   90.00
_cell.angle_beta   90.00
_cell.angle_gamma   90.00
#
_symmetry.space_group_name_H-M   'P 1'
#
loop_
_entity.id
_entity.type
_entity.pdbx_description
1 polymer ?
#
loop_
_entity_poly.entity_id
_entity_poly.type
_entity_poly.pdbx_seq_one_letter_code
_entity_poly.pdbx_strand_id
1 'polypeptide(L)'
;MITMTRRGVLTAALAISVAASASSALAADKIVLRLSTPATETDQRSKALAEVFGPAVAEFADYQPNYNSTLFKQGTELEAIARGNLEMSITSAQELATLYPEFSIFTAGYLHQDAAHQVKVFNDPLMDPLKQKVEDELGVKLLTVIYLGRRQVNLRMPKSERTVMTPADMAGVKLRMPGTDAWLFLGSALGADPLPMAFTEVYTALQTGAIDRQDNPLPTDKDSKFYEVTKQIVLTSHLVDLNYLAFSKAVWDQLTPEQQATVQTAADEVAELGRQRQLALEDELVQFFKDQGMDVYEPDVKAFREHVQKAYLESDFAKDWVPGMIDQINALGN
;
A
#
# COMPACT_ATOMS: atom_id res chain seq x y z
N MET A 1 53.65 -67.38 57.38
CA MET A 1 53.05 -68.70 57.27
C MET A 1 51.87 -68.68 56.32
N ILE A 2 52.01 -69.37 55.18
CA ILE A 2 50.97 -69.85 54.27
C ILE A 2 50.10 -68.75 53.57
N THR A 3 50.40 -68.43 52.32
CA THR A 3 50.08 -69.04 50.98
C THR A 3 48.60 -69.10 50.66
N MET A 4 48.19 -68.51 49.58
CA MET A 4 47.66 -69.00 48.28
C MET A 4 46.70 -68.03 47.66
N THR A 5 47.12 -67.48 46.57
CA THR A 5 46.63 -67.67 45.18
C THR A 5 45.17 -68.09 45.00
N ARG A 6 44.45 -67.31 44.15
CA ARG A 6 43.78 -67.80 42.93
C ARG A 6 43.12 -66.62 42.17
N ARG A 7 43.56 -66.47 41.03
CA ARG A 7 42.94 -66.32 39.71
C ARG A 7 41.42 -66.38 39.66
N GLY A 8 40.81 -65.47 39.04
CA GLY A 8 39.39 -65.49 38.63
C GLY A 8 39.01 -64.32 37.75
N VAL A 9 39.22 -64.56 36.50
CA VAL A 9 38.39 -64.18 35.35
C VAL A 9 37.92 -62.78 35.18
N LEU A 10 38.53 -62.06 34.23
CA LEU A 10 37.99 -60.91 33.54
C LEU A 10 36.66 -61.26 32.85
N THR A 11 35.63 -60.53 33.14
CA THR A 11 34.46 -60.32 32.27
C THR A 11 34.38 -58.84 31.91
N ALA A 12 34.85 -58.53 30.72
CA ALA A 12 34.71 -57.19 30.12
C ALA A 12 33.24 -57.00 29.73
N ALA A 13 32.50 -56.18 30.49
CA ALA A 13 31.22 -55.69 30.06
C ALA A 13 31.47 -54.44 29.20
N LEU A 14 31.32 -54.59 27.89
CA LEU A 14 31.36 -53.53 26.90
C LEU A 14 30.04 -52.74 27.05
N ALA A 15 30.05 -51.64 27.81
CA ALA A 15 28.97 -50.67 27.82
C ALA A 15 29.06 -49.84 26.53
N ILE A 16 28.23 -50.17 25.55
CA ILE A 16 27.98 -49.34 24.39
C ILE A 16 27.13 -48.14 24.87
N SER A 17 27.78 -47.03 25.17
CA SER A 17 27.15 -45.74 25.35
C SER A 17 26.76 -45.22 23.97
N VAL A 18 25.50 -45.47 23.61
CA VAL A 18 24.83 -44.71 22.52
C VAL A 18 24.70 -43.25 22.98
N ALA A 19 25.68 -42.44 22.62
CA ALA A 19 25.55 -40.99 22.69
C ALA A 19 24.47 -40.62 21.67
N ALA A 20 23.24 -40.43 22.16
CA ALA A 20 22.21 -39.73 21.44
C ALA A 20 22.72 -38.30 21.26
N SER A 21 23.30 -38.03 20.10
CA SER A 21 23.55 -36.65 19.65
C SER A 21 22.20 -35.98 19.43
N ALA A 22 21.67 -35.41 20.50
CA ALA A 22 20.62 -34.41 20.37
C ALA A 22 21.24 -33.22 19.61
N SER A 23 21.08 -33.24 18.29
CA SER A 23 21.28 -32.05 17.48
C SER A 23 20.29 -31.03 18.03
N SER A 24 20.79 -30.17 18.92
CA SER A 24 20.13 -28.90 19.18
C SER A 24 20.13 -28.19 17.82
N ALA A 25 19.02 -28.28 17.08
CA ALA A 25 18.75 -27.34 16.02
C ALA A 25 18.80 -25.97 16.70
N LEU A 26 19.92 -25.26 16.56
CA LEU A 26 19.97 -23.85 16.80
C LEU A 26 18.82 -23.29 15.95
N ALA A 27 17.76 -22.80 16.59
CA ALA A 27 16.73 -22.05 15.91
C ALA A 27 17.50 -20.95 15.16
N ALA A 28 17.53 -21.02 13.85
CA ALA A 28 18.10 -19.95 13.06
C ALA A 28 17.37 -18.67 13.46
N ASP A 29 18.11 -17.60 13.69
CA ASP A 29 17.50 -16.31 14.00
C ASP A 29 16.50 -15.98 12.89
N LYS A 30 15.28 -15.65 13.28
CA LYS A 30 14.23 -15.30 12.32
C LYS A 30 14.62 -14.05 11.56
N ILE A 31 14.29 -14.02 10.28
CA ILE A 31 14.43 -12.82 9.46
C ILE A 31 13.47 -11.76 9.99
N VAL A 32 13.96 -10.55 10.27
CA VAL A 32 13.12 -9.43 10.68
C VAL A 32 12.50 -8.78 9.45
N LEU A 33 11.17 -8.67 9.42
CA LEU A 33 10.41 -8.03 8.36
C LEU A 33 9.70 -6.79 8.92
N ARG A 34 10.42 -5.66 8.94
CA ARG A 34 9.82 -4.36 9.33
C ARG A 34 9.01 -3.81 8.16
N LEU A 35 7.76 -3.48 8.45
CA LEU A 35 6.90 -2.71 7.56
C LEU A 35 6.88 -1.25 8.02
N SER A 36 7.02 -0.29 7.10
CA SER A 36 6.69 1.11 7.34
C SER A 36 5.55 1.55 6.41
N THR A 37 4.55 2.23 6.99
CA THR A 37 3.40 2.73 6.24
C THR A 37 2.82 3.99 6.89
N PRO A 38 2.30 4.96 6.13
CA PRO A 38 1.51 6.08 6.68
C PRO A 38 0.11 5.67 7.16
N ALA A 39 -0.36 4.47 6.78
CA ALA A 39 -1.66 3.96 7.21
C ALA A 39 -1.73 3.76 8.73
N THR A 40 -2.93 3.89 9.28
CA THR A 40 -3.19 3.59 10.69
C THR A 40 -3.21 2.08 10.94
N GLU A 41 -3.12 1.66 12.19
CA GLU A 41 -3.31 0.24 12.57
C GLU A 41 -4.73 -0.27 12.23
N THR A 42 -5.73 0.62 12.25
CA THR A 42 -7.13 0.29 11.96
C THR A 42 -7.47 0.21 10.47
N ASP A 43 -6.59 0.67 9.61
CA ASP A 43 -6.73 0.57 8.16
C ASP A 43 -6.83 -0.89 7.69
N GLN A 44 -7.69 -1.16 6.70
CA GLN A 44 -7.94 -2.54 6.25
C GLN A 44 -6.70 -3.23 5.68
N ARG A 45 -5.79 -2.48 5.07
CA ARG A 45 -4.49 -3.00 4.58
C ARG A 45 -3.61 -3.46 5.74
N SER A 46 -3.54 -2.63 6.79
CA SER A 46 -2.78 -2.91 8.01
C SER A 46 -3.32 -4.14 8.73
N LYS A 47 -4.65 -4.22 8.88
CA LYS A 47 -5.32 -5.37 9.48
C LYS A 47 -5.10 -6.66 8.69
N ALA A 48 -5.27 -6.61 7.37
CA ALA A 48 -5.06 -7.79 6.53
C ALA A 48 -3.62 -8.31 6.63
N LEU A 49 -2.62 -7.41 6.64
CA LEU A 49 -1.22 -7.78 6.85
C LEU A 49 -0.97 -8.40 8.23
N ALA A 50 -1.56 -7.85 9.29
CA ALA A 50 -1.40 -8.38 10.64
C ALA A 50 -2.11 -9.73 10.82
N GLU A 51 -3.28 -9.92 10.21
CA GLU A 51 -4.11 -11.11 10.37
C GLU A 51 -3.67 -12.29 9.46
N VAL A 52 -3.10 -12.00 8.30
CA VAL A 52 -2.74 -13.01 7.28
C VAL A 52 -1.23 -13.12 7.12
N PHE A 53 -0.56 -12.03 6.74
CA PHE A 53 0.87 -12.07 6.41
C PHE A 53 1.73 -12.43 7.63
N GLY A 54 1.53 -11.74 8.76
CA GLY A 54 2.31 -11.98 9.97
C GLY A 54 2.28 -13.44 10.42
N PRO A 55 1.10 -14.07 10.62
CA PRO A 55 1.00 -15.48 10.96
C PRO A 55 1.58 -16.42 9.90
N ALA A 56 1.41 -16.16 8.61
CA ALA A 56 1.90 -17.02 7.53
C ALA A 56 3.44 -17.13 7.52
N VAL A 57 4.14 -16.04 7.81
CA VAL A 57 5.62 -16.03 7.81
C VAL A 57 6.23 -16.36 9.18
N ALA A 58 5.42 -16.53 10.21
CA ALA A 58 5.87 -16.62 11.61
C ALA A 58 6.84 -17.75 11.92
N GLU A 59 6.90 -18.80 11.08
CA GLU A 59 7.84 -19.90 11.25
C GLU A 59 9.30 -19.46 11.04
N PHE A 60 9.55 -18.60 10.02
CA PHE A 60 10.88 -18.20 9.58
C PHE A 60 11.18 -16.71 9.70
N ALA A 61 10.15 -15.86 9.90
CA ALA A 61 10.32 -14.42 9.99
C ALA A 61 9.55 -13.82 11.17
N ASP A 62 10.01 -12.64 11.62
CA ASP A 62 9.38 -11.80 12.63
C ASP A 62 8.83 -10.54 11.95
N TYR A 63 7.51 -10.51 11.72
CA TYR A 63 6.82 -9.40 11.10
C TYR A 63 6.58 -8.26 12.11
N GLN A 64 7.18 -7.10 11.83
CA GLN A 64 7.16 -5.92 12.70
C GLN A 64 6.54 -4.71 11.98
N PRO A 65 5.21 -4.52 12.07
CA PRO A 65 4.56 -3.38 11.44
C PRO A 65 4.80 -2.07 12.21
N ASN A 66 5.07 -1.00 11.46
CA ASN A 66 5.20 0.37 11.97
C ASN A 66 4.22 1.27 11.20
N TYR A 67 3.17 1.69 11.89
CA TYR A 67 2.07 2.49 11.35
C TYR A 67 2.32 3.99 11.53
N ASN A 68 1.49 4.83 10.88
CA ASN A 68 1.49 6.29 11.01
C ASN A 68 2.86 6.93 10.74
N SER A 69 3.63 6.38 9.79
CA SER A 69 4.97 6.87 9.45
C SER A 69 5.93 6.98 10.66
N THR A 70 5.78 6.12 11.66
CA THR A 70 6.59 6.16 12.89
C THR A 70 8.03 5.71 12.66
N LEU A 71 8.31 4.90 11.64
CA LEU A 71 9.64 4.41 11.32
C LEU A 71 10.29 5.23 10.19
N PHE A 72 9.57 5.44 9.08
CA PHE A 72 9.99 6.26 7.95
C PHE A 72 8.88 7.22 7.56
N LYS A 73 9.24 8.42 7.11
CA LYS A 73 8.28 9.39 6.58
C LYS A 73 7.69 8.90 5.28
N GLN A 74 6.41 9.21 5.04
CA GLN A 74 5.74 8.94 3.77
C GLN A 74 6.57 9.43 2.58
N GLY A 75 6.80 8.53 1.62
CA GLY A 75 7.58 8.79 0.40
C GLY A 75 9.08 8.56 0.51
N THR A 76 9.60 8.14 1.69
CA THR A 76 11.02 7.78 1.88
C THR A 76 11.26 6.28 2.04
N GLU A 77 10.20 5.49 2.04
CA GLU A 77 10.25 4.06 2.31
C GLU A 77 10.97 3.27 1.22
N LEU A 78 10.73 3.60 -0.06
CA LEU A 78 11.40 2.92 -1.18
C LEU A 78 12.92 3.08 -1.14
N GLU A 79 13.40 4.30 -0.84
CA GLU A 79 14.84 4.53 -0.65
C GLU A 79 15.38 3.78 0.58
N ALA A 80 14.59 3.66 1.65
CA ALA A 80 15.00 2.93 2.84
C ALA A 80 15.15 1.43 2.53
N ILE A 81 14.25 0.85 1.72
CA ILE A 81 14.36 -0.55 1.25
C ILE A 81 15.62 -0.70 0.37
N ALA A 82 15.82 0.19 -0.60
CA ALA A 82 16.96 0.14 -1.51
C ALA A 82 18.32 0.20 -0.76
N ARG A 83 18.36 0.91 0.37
CA ARG A 83 19.56 1.01 1.23
C ARG A 83 19.68 -0.12 2.26
N GLY A 84 18.76 -1.07 2.31
CA GLY A 84 18.73 -2.17 3.28
C GLY A 84 18.34 -1.75 4.70
N ASN A 85 17.67 -0.62 4.86
CA ASN A 85 17.23 -0.10 6.16
C ASN A 85 15.77 -0.46 6.49
N LEU A 86 15.05 -1.00 5.53
CA LEU A 86 13.64 -1.42 5.65
C LEU A 86 13.40 -2.65 4.78
N GLU A 87 12.50 -3.54 5.19
CA GLU A 87 12.21 -4.76 4.47
C GLU A 87 10.93 -4.68 3.66
N MET A 88 9.92 -3.93 4.13
CA MET A 88 8.60 -3.89 3.50
C MET A 88 7.98 -2.49 3.58
N SER A 89 7.19 -2.14 2.57
CA SER A 89 6.37 -0.93 2.58
C SER A 89 5.09 -1.13 1.76
N ILE A 90 4.08 -0.31 2.06
CA ILE A 90 2.92 -0.10 1.19
C ILE A 90 3.20 1.19 0.42
N THR A 91 3.56 1.06 -0.87
CA THR A 91 3.94 2.20 -1.73
C THR A 91 2.89 2.48 -2.80
N SER A 92 2.77 3.74 -3.22
CA SER A 92 1.86 4.15 -4.29
C SER A 92 2.54 4.17 -5.67
N ALA A 93 1.74 4.14 -6.73
CA ALA A 93 2.25 4.37 -8.10
C ALA A 93 2.88 5.76 -8.23
N GLN A 94 2.37 6.76 -7.51
CA GLN A 94 2.87 8.13 -7.51
C GLN A 94 4.26 8.24 -6.85
N GLU A 95 4.53 7.45 -5.83
CA GLU A 95 5.87 7.36 -5.23
C GLU A 95 6.85 6.67 -6.17
N LEU A 96 6.43 5.58 -6.84
CA LEU A 96 7.22 4.94 -7.88
C LEU A 96 7.48 5.87 -9.07
N ALA A 97 6.50 6.67 -9.49
CA ALA A 97 6.65 7.62 -10.59
C ALA A 97 7.72 8.69 -10.34
N THR A 98 8.08 8.96 -9.08
CA THR A 98 9.19 9.85 -8.72
C THR A 98 10.54 9.28 -9.15
N LEU A 99 10.68 7.95 -9.16
CA LEU A 99 11.91 7.24 -9.52
C LEU A 99 11.85 6.69 -10.96
N TYR A 100 10.65 6.29 -11.38
CA TYR A 100 10.36 5.63 -12.65
C TYR A 100 9.18 6.33 -13.32
N PRO A 101 9.41 7.37 -14.14
CA PRO A 101 8.35 8.21 -14.74
C PRO A 101 7.25 7.44 -15.48
N GLU A 102 7.56 6.27 -16.04
CA GLU A 102 6.58 5.39 -16.70
C GLU A 102 5.47 4.91 -15.77
N PHE A 103 5.69 4.85 -14.43
CA PHE A 103 4.63 4.53 -13.47
C PHE A 103 3.57 5.63 -13.35
N SER A 104 3.84 6.83 -13.87
CA SER A 104 2.88 7.94 -13.85
C SER A 104 1.58 7.61 -14.59
N ILE A 105 1.57 6.64 -15.50
CA ILE A 105 0.34 6.17 -16.16
C ILE A 105 -0.69 5.67 -15.12
N PHE A 106 -0.27 4.96 -14.07
CA PHE A 106 -1.15 4.44 -13.01
C PHE A 106 -1.62 5.49 -12.03
N THR A 107 -1.12 6.72 -12.16
CA THR A 107 -1.56 7.88 -11.38
C THR A 107 -2.68 8.65 -12.06
N ALA A 108 -2.96 8.32 -13.34
CA ALA A 108 -3.95 9.03 -14.14
C ALA A 108 -5.36 8.79 -13.58
N GLY A 109 -6.03 9.88 -13.27
CA GLY A 109 -7.41 9.83 -12.80
C GLY A 109 -8.33 9.14 -13.84
N TYR A 110 -9.26 8.32 -13.35
CA TYR A 110 -10.22 7.54 -14.15
C TYR A 110 -9.61 6.50 -15.10
N LEU A 111 -8.34 6.09 -14.90
CA LEU A 111 -7.72 5.03 -15.69
C LEU A 111 -8.32 3.66 -15.34
N HIS A 112 -8.23 3.29 -14.07
CA HIS A 112 -8.81 2.02 -13.62
C HIS A 112 -10.33 2.15 -13.44
N GLN A 113 -11.06 1.14 -13.87
CA GLN A 113 -12.53 1.11 -13.76
C GLN A 113 -12.98 0.72 -12.36
N ASP A 114 -12.31 -0.29 -11.78
CA ASP A 114 -12.60 -0.84 -10.46
C ASP A 114 -11.40 -1.61 -9.89
N ALA A 115 -11.58 -2.20 -8.71
CA ALA A 115 -10.57 -3.01 -8.03
C ALA A 115 -10.19 -4.28 -8.81
N ALA A 116 -11.13 -4.92 -9.50
CA ALA A 116 -10.86 -6.12 -10.29
C ALA A 116 -9.99 -5.79 -11.51
N HIS A 117 -10.26 -4.65 -12.15
CA HIS A 117 -9.44 -4.14 -13.24
C HIS A 117 -7.98 -3.91 -12.80
N GLN A 118 -7.74 -3.33 -11.62
CA GLN A 118 -6.38 -3.16 -11.09
C GLN A 118 -5.64 -4.50 -10.94
N VAL A 119 -6.33 -5.53 -10.44
CA VAL A 119 -5.73 -6.86 -10.28
C VAL A 119 -5.40 -7.48 -11.64
N LYS A 120 -6.30 -7.36 -12.63
CA LYS A 120 -6.02 -7.83 -14.00
C LYS A 120 -4.79 -7.13 -14.57
N VAL A 121 -4.72 -5.80 -14.47
CA VAL A 121 -3.59 -5.00 -14.98
C VAL A 121 -2.28 -5.41 -14.29
N PHE A 122 -2.26 -5.51 -12.96
CA PHE A 122 -1.04 -5.86 -12.22
C PHE A 122 -0.50 -7.25 -12.57
N ASN A 123 -1.39 -8.20 -12.85
CA ASN A 123 -1.03 -9.58 -13.17
C ASN A 123 -0.87 -9.84 -14.68
N ASP A 124 -1.12 -8.83 -15.53
CA ASP A 124 -0.92 -8.95 -16.96
C ASP A 124 0.57 -8.83 -17.32
N PRO A 125 1.06 -9.53 -18.35
CA PRO A 125 2.44 -9.42 -18.83
C PRO A 125 2.88 -7.98 -19.17
N LEU A 126 1.97 -7.06 -19.41
CA LEU A 126 2.30 -5.64 -19.63
C LEU A 126 3.04 -5.00 -18.44
N MET A 127 2.83 -5.53 -17.20
CA MET A 127 3.48 -5.06 -15.98
C MET A 127 4.87 -5.67 -15.75
N ASP A 128 5.20 -6.78 -16.40
CA ASP A 128 6.44 -7.51 -16.12
C ASP A 128 7.70 -6.67 -16.36
N PRO A 129 7.82 -5.89 -17.47
CA PRO A 129 8.98 -5.03 -17.66
C PRO A 129 9.13 -3.96 -16.58
N LEU A 130 8.02 -3.40 -16.11
CA LEU A 130 8.01 -2.37 -15.05
C LEU A 130 8.38 -2.96 -13.69
N LYS A 131 7.80 -4.12 -13.34
CA LYS A 131 8.14 -4.84 -12.11
C LYS A 131 9.62 -5.23 -12.10
N GLN A 132 10.11 -5.79 -13.22
CA GLN A 132 11.50 -6.20 -13.35
C GLN A 132 12.47 -5.00 -13.22
N LYS A 133 12.14 -3.86 -13.85
CA LYS A 133 12.95 -2.64 -13.74
C LYS A 133 13.10 -2.18 -12.30
N VAL A 134 12.01 -2.13 -11.54
CA VAL A 134 12.03 -1.76 -10.12
C VAL A 134 12.85 -2.77 -9.31
N GLU A 135 12.74 -4.05 -9.62
CA GLU A 135 13.50 -5.11 -8.94
C GLU A 135 15.00 -5.02 -9.23
N ASP A 136 15.40 -4.79 -10.49
CA ASP A 136 16.81 -4.77 -10.91
C ASP A 136 17.53 -3.48 -10.51
N GLU A 137 16.85 -2.33 -10.62
CA GLU A 137 17.50 -1.02 -10.43
C GLU A 137 17.38 -0.52 -8.99
N LEU A 138 16.26 -0.83 -8.30
CA LEU A 138 16.02 -0.35 -6.93
C LEU A 138 16.20 -1.43 -5.86
N GLY A 139 16.24 -2.70 -6.26
CA GLY A 139 16.26 -3.81 -5.30
C GLY A 139 14.94 -3.99 -4.55
N VAL A 140 13.83 -3.60 -5.16
CA VAL A 140 12.48 -3.69 -4.59
C VAL A 140 11.61 -4.58 -5.47
N LYS A 141 11.02 -5.60 -4.85
CA LYS A 141 10.05 -6.49 -5.48
C LYS A 141 8.63 -6.01 -5.16
N LEU A 142 7.81 -5.85 -6.20
CA LEU A 142 6.38 -5.54 -6.05
C LEU A 142 5.62 -6.85 -6.01
N LEU A 143 5.23 -7.30 -4.80
CA LEU A 143 4.62 -8.62 -4.60
C LEU A 143 3.19 -8.68 -5.11
N THR A 144 2.37 -7.68 -4.80
CA THR A 144 0.95 -7.67 -5.17
C THR A 144 0.43 -6.24 -5.22
N VAL A 145 -0.76 -6.06 -5.82
CA VAL A 145 -1.51 -4.79 -5.81
C VAL A 145 -2.57 -4.83 -4.72
N ILE A 146 -2.58 -3.81 -3.89
CA ILE A 146 -3.54 -3.64 -2.79
C ILE A 146 -4.50 -2.51 -3.17
N TYR A 147 -5.79 -2.82 -3.20
CA TYR A 147 -6.85 -1.84 -3.41
C TYR A 147 -6.95 -0.89 -2.21
N LEU A 148 -6.76 0.40 -2.44
CA LEU A 148 -6.96 1.43 -1.41
C LEU A 148 -8.39 1.94 -1.38
N GLY A 149 -9.05 2.01 -2.52
CA GLY A 149 -10.43 2.48 -2.63
C GLY A 149 -10.63 3.54 -3.70
N ARG A 150 -11.88 3.95 -3.89
CA ARG A 150 -12.24 5.09 -4.76
C ARG A 150 -12.04 6.39 -3.98
N ARG A 151 -11.15 7.26 -4.47
CA ARG A 151 -10.90 8.54 -3.82
C ARG A 151 -12.02 9.53 -4.08
N GLN A 152 -12.42 10.21 -3.01
CA GLN A 152 -13.47 11.23 -2.96
C GLN A 152 -12.88 12.52 -2.42
N VAL A 153 -13.47 13.66 -2.73
CA VAL A 153 -13.01 14.94 -2.20
C VAL A 153 -13.78 15.30 -0.93
N ASN A 154 -13.08 15.57 0.16
CA ASN A 154 -13.69 16.08 1.40
C ASN A 154 -13.41 17.58 1.56
N LEU A 155 -14.44 18.34 1.94
CA LEU A 155 -14.34 19.78 2.17
C LEU A 155 -14.64 20.14 3.62
N ARG A 156 -13.84 21.06 4.16
CA ARG A 156 -14.03 21.63 5.49
C ARG A 156 -15.26 22.56 5.58
N MET A 157 -15.53 23.34 4.52
CA MET A 157 -16.66 24.26 4.48
C MET A 157 -17.98 23.51 4.21
N PRO A 158 -19.14 24.03 4.70
CA PRO A 158 -20.45 23.44 4.42
C PRO A 158 -20.86 23.70 2.96
N LYS A 159 -21.79 22.88 2.46
CA LYS A 159 -22.32 22.98 1.10
C LYS A 159 -22.97 24.33 0.79
N SER A 160 -23.53 25.00 1.82
CA SER A 160 -24.11 26.34 1.69
C SER A 160 -23.08 27.43 1.34
N GLU A 161 -21.81 27.24 1.70
CA GLU A 161 -20.74 28.17 1.35
C GLU A 161 -20.13 27.83 -0.01
N ARG A 162 -19.98 26.54 -0.32
CA ARG A 162 -19.45 26.09 -1.59
C ARG A 162 -20.00 24.72 -1.96
N THR A 163 -20.58 24.62 -3.14
CA THR A 163 -20.98 23.36 -3.76
C THR A 163 -20.03 23.05 -4.91
N VAL A 164 -19.52 21.82 -4.97
CA VAL A 164 -18.65 21.36 -6.05
C VAL A 164 -19.42 20.40 -6.95
N MET A 165 -19.74 20.86 -8.17
CA MET A 165 -20.43 20.06 -9.19
C MET A 165 -19.55 19.78 -10.40
N THR A 166 -18.58 20.66 -10.70
CA THR A 166 -17.70 20.58 -11.87
C THR A 166 -16.25 20.88 -11.48
N PRO A 167 -15.24 20.57 -12.32
CA PRO A 167 -13.85 20.96 -12.07
C PRO A 167 -13.67 22.47 -11.83
N ALA A 168 -14.47 23.32 -12.49
CA ALA A 168 -14.39 24.78 -12.31
C ALA A 168 -14.71 25.21 -10.87
N ASP A 169 -15.55 24.45 -10.16
CA ASP A 169 -15.89 24.74 -8.76
C ASP A 169 -14.73 24.40 -7.79
N MET A 170 -13.70 23.71 -8.28
CA MET A 170 -12.49 23.41 -7.52
C MET A 170 -11.49 24.56 -7.48
N ALA A 171 -11.63 25.58 -8.34
CA ALA A 171 -10.66 26.67 -8.46
C ALA A 171 -10.53 27.48 -7.18
N GLY A 172 -9.28 27.85 -6.83
CA GLY A 172 -8.97 28.73 -5.70
C GLY A 172 -9.14 28.07 -4.32
N VAL A 173 -9.22 26.73 -4.25
CA VAL A 173 -9.36 26.03 -2.99
C VAL A 173 -8.17 25.09 -2.77
N LYS A 174 -7.52 25.21 -1.62
CA LYS A 174 -6.34 24.46 -1.26
C LYS A 174 -6.70 23.00 -1.03
N LEU A 175 -6.34 22.14 -1.98
CA LEU A 175 -6.48 20.69 -1.87
C LEU A 175 -5.17 20.08 -1.38
N ARG A 176 -5.17 19.46 -0.21
CA ARG A 176 -4.00 18.70 0.23
C ARG A 176 -3.80 17.48 -0.65
N MET A 177 -2.57 17.31 -1.08
CA MET A 177 -2.11 16.10 -1.77
C MET A 177 -0.83 15.59 -1.09
N PRO A 178 -0.46 14.30 -1.22
CA PRO A 178 0.90 13.83 -0.89
C PRO A 178 1.96 14.59 -1.70
N GLY A 179 3.21 14.59 -1.22
CA GLY A 179 4.25 15.49 -1.71
C GLY A 179 5.03 15.03 -2.95
N THR A 180 4.42 14.31 -3.90
CA THR A 180 5.07 13.98 -5.18
C THR A 180 4.45 14.76 -6.33
N ASP A 181 5.21 15.00 -7.42
CA ASP A 181 4.72 15.74 -8.58
C ASP A 181 3.48 15.08 -9.21
N ALA A 182 3.44 13.74 -9.24
CA ALA A 182 2.28 13.02 -9.77
C ALA A 182 1.01 13.24 -8.93
N TRP A 183 1.12 13.30 -7.60
CA TRP A 183 -0.01 13.66 -6.73
C TRP A 183 -0.43 15.11 -6.90
N LEU A 184 0.52 16.05 -6.96
CA LEU A 184 0.23 17.47 -7.17
C LEU A 184 -0.43 17.68 -8.53
N PHE A 185 0.02 16.96 -9.57
CA PHE A 185 -0.58 17.04 -10.88
C PHE A 185 -2.04 16.54 -10.87
N LEU A 186 -2.35 15.43 -10.20
CA LEU A 186 -3.75 14.96 -10.06
C LEU A 186 -4.63 16.03 -9.40
N GLY A 187 -4.14 16.69 -8.35
CA GLY A 187 -4.86 17.80 -7.71
C GLY A 187 -5.14 18.96 -8.66
N SER A 188 -4.14 19.33 -9.48
CA SER A 188 -4.29 20.36 -10.51
C SER A 188 -5.26 19.91 -11.61
N ALA A 189 -5.18 18.65 -12.06
CA ALA A 189 -6.07 18.08 -13.05
C ALA A 189 -7.54 18.02 -12.57
N LEU A 190 -7.78 17.97 -11.26
CA LEU A 190 -9.11 18.13 -10.67
C LEU A 190 -9.62 19.60 -10.68
N GLY A 191 -8.79 20.56 -11.08
CA GLY A 191 -9.09 21.98 -11.08
C GLY A 191 -8.78 22.69 -9.76
N ALA A 192 -8.11 22.04 -8.80
CA ALA A 192 -7.77 22.59 -7.49
C ALA A 192 -6.37 23.22 -7.46
N ASP A 193 -6.06 23.90 -6.35
CA ASP A 193 -4.72 24.37 -6.01
C ASP A 193 -4.09 23.32 -5.05
N PRO A 194 -3.26 22.39 -5.54
CA PRO A 194 -2.71 21.33 -4.71
C PRO A 194 -1.65 21.85 -3.75
N LEU A 195 -1.69 21.38 -2.50
CA LEU A 195 -0.74 21.69 -1.45
C LEU A 195 -0.08 20.42 -0.93
N PRO A 196 1.26 20.27 -1.06
CA PRO A 196 1.96 19.08 -0.57
C PRO A 196 1.97 19.03 0.96
N MET A 197 1.58 17.88 1.53
CA MET A 197 1.60 17.69 2.99
C MET A 197 1.61 16.20 3.32
N ALA A 198 2.35 15.80 4.35
CA ALA A 198 2.34 14.43 4.85
C ALA A 198 0.95 14.03 5.38
N PHE A 199 0.57 12.75 5.23
CA PHE A 199 -0.77 12.28 5.63
C PHE A 199 -1.05 12.51 7.11
N THR A 200 -0.07 12.34 7.98
CA THR A 200 -0.18 12.51 9.43
C THR A 200 -0.51 13.94 9.87
N GLU A 201 -0.34 14.93 9.00
CA GLU A 201 -0.60 16.34 9.29
C GLU A 201 -2.01 16.79 8.87
N VAL A 202 -2.71 15.98 8.06
CA VAL A 202 -3.96 16.37 7.38
C VAL A 202 -5.08 16.73 8.36
N TYR A 203 -5.30 15.91 9.39
CA TYR A 203 -6.36 16.17 10.38
C TYR A 203 -6.20 17.55 11.02
N THR A 204 -4.99 17.84 11.53
CA THR A 204 -4.69 19.12 12.17
C THR A 204 -4.80 20.31 11.18
N ALA A 205 -4.36 20.11 9.94
CA ALA A 205 -4.43 21.14 8.91
C ALA A 205 -5.89 21.47 8.52
N LEU A 206 -6.76 20.46 8.42
CA LEU A 206 -8.21 20.65 8.24
C LEU A 206 -8.83 21.36 9.46
N GLN A 207 -8.50 20.92 10.67
CA GLN A 207 -9.03 21.49 11.91
C GLN A 207 -8.68 22.97 12.04
N THR A 208 -7.45 23.36 11.74
CA THR A 208 -6.97 24.74 11.84
C THR A 208 -7.33 25.61 10.64
N GLY A 209 -7.77 25.01 9.53
CA GLY A 209 -8.05 25.71 8.27
C GLY A 209 -6.79 26.08 7.48
N ALA A 210 -5.65 25.42 7.73
CA ALA A 210 -4.44 25.55 6.91
C ALA A 210 -4.67 24.98 5.49
N ILE A 211 -5.53 23.98 5.36
CA ILE A 211 -6.08 23.47 4.12
C ILE A 211 -7.61 23.50 4.15
N ASP A 212 -8.23 23.55 2.98
CA ASP A 212 -9.68 23.57 2.83
C ASP A 212 -10.25 22.20 2.52
N ARG A 213 -9.43 21.31 1.92
CA ARG A 213 -9.82 20.01 1.39
C ARG A 213 -8.69 19.00 1.48
N GLN A 214 -9.11 17.75 1.45
CA GLN A 214 -8.27 16.59 1.18
C GLN A 214 -9.03 15.61 0.30
N ASP A 215 -8.38 14.61 -0.24
CA ASP A 215 -9.00 13.52 -0.96
C ASP A 215 -8.52 12.17 -0.41
N ASN A 216 -9.45 11.27 -0.15
CA ASN A 216 -9.17 9.87 0.21
C ASN A 216 -10.41 9.00 -0.04
N PRO A 217 -10.27 7.67 -0.03
CA PRO A 217 -11.40 6.76 0.02
C PRO A 217 -12.16 6.87 1.34
N LEU A 218 -13.46 6.57 1.30
CA LEU A 218 -14.35 6.66 2.47
C LEU A 218 -13.85 5.89 3.71
N PRO A 219 -13.30 4.65 3.60
CA PRO A 219 -12.74 3.96 4.75
C PRO A 219 -11.57 4.71 5.40
N THR A 220 -10.67 5.30 4.61
CA THR A 220 -9.57 6.12 5.10
C THR A 220 -10.08 7.36 5.83
N ASP A 221 -11.12 8.02 5.30
CA ASP A 221 -11.75 9.18 5.91
C ASP A 221 -12.36 8.87 7.27
N LYS A 222 -12.97 7.68 7.41
CA LYS A 222 -13.51 7.19 8.67
C LYS A 222 -12.39 6.88 9.67
N ASP A 223 -11.38 6.10 9.27
CA ASP A 223 -10.29 5.67 10.14
C ASP A 223 -9.46 6.85 10.65
N SER A 224 -9.28 7.88 9.81
CA SER A 224 -8.59 9.13 10.15
C SER A 224 -9.49 10.18 10.80
N LYS A 225 -10.79 9.86 10.99
CA LYS A 225 -11.80 10.73 11.60
C LYS A 225 -11.96 12.09 10.92
N PHE A 226 -11.73 12.17 9.61
CA PHE A 226 -11.84 13.44 8.87
C PHE A 226 -13.25 14.03 8.92
N TYR A 227 -14.28 13.20 9.16
CA TYR A 227 -15.67 13.67 9.36
C TYR A 227 -15.85 14.60 10.56
N GLU A 228 -14.94 14.59 11.54
CA GLU A 228 -14.98 15.51 12.67
C GLU A 228 -14.59 16.96 12.25
N VAL A 229 -13.77 17.09 11.21
CA VAL A 229 -13.14 18.34 10.76
C VAL A 229 -13.54 18.76 9.34
N THR A 230 -14.40 17.98 8.66
CA THR A 230 -14.98 18.30 7.34
C THR A 230 -16.51 18.32 7.38
N LYS A 231 -17.15 18.88 6.35
CA LYS A 231 -18.62 19.02 6.27
C LYS A 231 -19.22 18.42 5.02
N GLN A 232 -18.41 18.12 4.01
CA GLN A 232 -18.89 17.59 2.75
C GLN A 232 -17.98 16.45 2.26
N ILE A 233 -18.60 15.48 1.59
CA ILE A 233 -17.94 14.50 0.73
C ILE A 233 -18.56 14.64 -0.66
N VAL A 234 -17.72 14.95 -1.64
CA VAL A 234 -18.08 15.00 -3.05
C VAL A 234 -17.62 13.70 -3.69
N LEU A 235 -18.56 12.87 -4.15
CA LEU A 235 -18.29 11.55 -4.70
C LEU A 235 -17.74 11.65 -6.13
N THR A 236 -16.55 12.23 -6.26
CA THR A 236 -15.88 12.43 -7.54
C THR A 236 -15.38 11.14 -8.16
N SER A 237 -15.07 10.14 -7.35
CA SER A 237 -14.52 8.83 -7.78
C SER A 237 -13.36 8.98 -8.78
N HIS A 238 -12.56 10.02 -8.62
CA HIS A 238 -11.57 10.48 -9.60
C HIS A 238 -10.36 9.56 -9.73
N LEU A 239 -10.10 8.72 -8.74
CA LEU A 239 -9.05 7.72 -8.78
C LEU A 239 -9.52 6.45 -8.09
N VAL A 240 -9.51 5.34 -8.81
CA VAL A 240 -9.53 4.00 -8.23
C VAL A 240 -8.10 3.74 -7.79
N ASP A 241 -7.83 4.01 -6.52
CA ASP A 241 -6.47 4.09 -6.01
C ASP A 241 -5.91 2.72 -5.62
N LEU A 242 -4.61 2.58 -5.79
CA LEU A 242 -3.89 1.36 -5.51
C LEU A 242 -2.59 1.64 -4.75
N ASN A 243 -2.15 0.63 -4.04
CA ASN A 243 -0.79 0.55 -3.54
C ASN A 243 -0.16 -0.78 -3.97
N TYR A 244 1.15 -0.84 -3.94
CA TYR A 244 1.90 -2.07 -4.10
C TYR A 244 2.47 -2.50 -2.75
N LEU A 245 2.47 -3.80 -2.46
CA LEU A 245 3.25 -4.33 -1.37
C LEU A 245 4.69 -4.47 -1.86
N ALA A 246 5.52 -3.52 -1.46
CA ALA A 246 6.95 -3.50 -1.77
C ALA A 246 7.73 -4.35 -0.77
N PHE A 247 8.64 -5.17 -1.27
CA PHE A 247 9.46 -6.10 -0.50
C PHE A 247 10.93 -5.98 -0.90
N SER A 248 11.85 -6.03 0.06
CA SER A 248 13.29 -6.00 -0.20
C SER A 248 13.74 -7.21 -1.00
N LYS A 249 14.33 -6.99 -2.19
CA LYS A 249 14.94 -8.06 -2.99
C LYS A 249 16.09 -8.72 -2.24
N ALA A 250 16.88 -7.96 -1.51
CA ALA A 250 17.99 -8.50 -0.71
C ALA A 250 17.51 -9.48 0.36
N VAL A 251 16.33 -9.28 0.94
CA VAL A 251 15.69 -10.22 1.86
C VAL A 251 15.07 -11.37 1.09
N TRP A 252 14.37 -11.10 -0.02
CA TRP A 252 13.79 -12.13 -0.87
C TRP A 252 14.80 -13.19 -1.31
N ASP A 253 15.99 -12.77 -1.70
CA ASP A 253 17.07 -13.65 -2.15
C ASP A 253 17.67 -14.52 -1.02
N GLN A 254 17.40 -14.22 0.25
CA GLN A 254 17.79 -15.03 1.41
C GLN A 254 16.76 -16.12 1.74
N LEU A 255 15.53 -15.98 1.22
CA LEU A 255 14.46 -16.94 1.46
C LEU A 255 14.64 -18.19 0.61
N THR A 256 14.29 -19.36 1.18
CA THR A 256 14.17 -20.58 0.38
C THR A 256 13.00 -20.46 -0.62
N PRO A 257 12.97 -21.28 -1.69
CA PRO A 257 11.85 -21.28 -2.64
C PRO A 257 10.48 -21.49 -1.96
N GLU A 258 10.42 -22.32 -0.91
CA GLU A 258 9.20 -22.57 -0.14
C GLU A 258 8.78 -21.35 0.68
N GLN A 259 9.76 -20.65 1.28
CA GLN A 259 9.51 -19.40 2.01
C GLN A 259 9.07 -18.28 1.06
N GLN A 260 9.69 -18.17 -0.12
CA GLN A 260 9.27 -17.22 -1.16
C GLN A 260 7.83 -17.49 -1.61
N ALA A 261 7.47 -18.75 -1.83
CA ALA A 261 6.10 -19.12 -2.16
C ALA A 261 5.11 -18.76 -1.04
N THR A 262 5.50 -18.97 0.23
CA THR A 262 4.69 -18.59 1.39
C THR A 262 4.48 -17.07 1.45
N VAL A 263 5.54 -16.27 1.28
CA VAL A 263 5.47 -14.81 1.25
C VAL A 263 4.56 -14.32 0.12
N GLN A 264 4.72 -14.88 -1.10
CA GLN A 264 3.88 -14.50 -2.24
C GLN A 264 2.41 -14.83 -2.00
N THR A 265 2.12 -16.08 -1.56
CA THR A 265 0.75 -16.51 -1.27
C THR A 265 0.10 -15.62 -0.21
N ALA A 266 0.82 -15.34 0.89
CA ALA A 266 0.33 -14.47 1.95
C ALA A 266 0.08 -13.03 1.45
N ALA A 267 0.93 -12.50 0.58
CA ALA A 267 0.74 -11.19 -0.03
C ALA A 267 -0.54 -11.13 -0.89
N ASP A 268 -0.80 -12.18 -1.69
CA ASP A 268 -1.99 -12.26 -2.54
C ASP A 268 -3.27 -12.43 -1.70
N GLU A 269 -3.23 -13.22 -0.62
CA GLU A 269 -4.34 -13.37 0.33
C GLU A 269 -4.64 -12.06 1.07
N VAL A 270 -3.61 -11.31 1.46
CA VAL A 270 -3.76 -9.95 2.05
C VAL A 270 -4.46 -9.01 1.07
N ALA A 271 -4.05 -9.02 -0.20
CA ALA A 271 -4.64 -8.16 -1.22
C ALA A 271 -6.12 -8.50 -1.46
N GLU A 272 -6.45 -9.79 -1.51
CA GLU A 272 -7.82 -10.26 -1.69
C GLU A 272 -8.71 -9.90 -0.48
N LEU A 273 -8.27 -10.23 0.74
CA LEU A 273 -9.02 -9.93 1.96
C LEU A 273 -9.20 -8.42 2.16
N GLY A 274 -8.12 -7.65 1.95
CA GLY A 274 -8.15 -6.19 2.03
C GLY A 274 -9.14 -5.59 1.03
N ARG A 275 -9.13 -6.06 -0.22
CA ARG A 275 -10.04 -5.63 -1.28
C ARG A 275 -11.50 -5.90 -0.93
N GLN A 276 -11.82 -7.10 -0.47
CA GLN A 276 -13.19 -7.47 -0.09
C GLN A 276 -13.71 -6.57 1.03
N ARG A 277 -12.91 -6.37 2.07
CA ARG A 277 -13.28 -5.51 3.21
C ARG A 277 -13.44 -4.05 2.80
N GLN A 278 -12.54 -3.56 1.96
CA GLN A 278 -12.56 -2.18 1.49
C GLN A 278 -13.81 -1.89 0.66
N LEU A 279 -14.16 -2.76 -0.29
CA LEU A 279 -15.37 -2.64 -1.10
C LEU A 279 -16.63 -2.67 -0.24
N ALA A 280 -16.74 -3.60 0.71
CA ALA A 280 -17.87 -3.67 1.62
C ALA A 280 -18.04 -2.38 2.43
N LEU A 281 -16.94 -1.78 2.91
CA LEU A 281 -16.97 -0.53 3.65
C LEU A 281 -17.34 0.67 2.77
N GLU A 282 -16.90 0.73 1.51
CA GLU A 282 -17.25 1.83 0.61
C GLU A 282 -18.77 1.96 0.45
N ASP A 283 -19.49 0.85 0.33
CA ASP A 283 -20.96 0.83 0.21
C ASP A 283 -21.66 1.30 1.49
N GLU A 284 -21.17 0.90 2.66
CA GLU A 284 -21.77 1.23 3.96
C GLU A 284 -21.49 2.68 4.40
N LEU A 285 -20.34 3.21 4.06
CA LEU A 285 -19.84 4.45 4.65
C LEU A 285 -20.52 5.72 4.11
N VAL A 286 -21.14 5.67 2.94
CA VAL A 286 -21.96 6.79 2.44
C VAL A 286 -23.06 7.14 3.45
N GLN A 287 -23.75 6.11 3.97
CA GLN A 287 -24.80 6.34 4.98
C GLN A 287 -24.20 6.77 6.32
N PHE A 288 -23.12 6.14 6.75
CA PHE A 288 -22.42 6.55 7.97
C PHE A 288 -22.10 8.05 7.98
N PHE A 289 -21.49 8.59 6.90
CA PHE A 289 -21.13 10.01 6.83
C PHE A 289 -22.37 10.93 6.82
N LYS A 290 -23.45 10.53 6.17
CA LYS A 290 -24.72 11.26 6.25
C LYS A 290 -25.27 11.29 7.68
N ASP A 291 -25.18 10.19 8.41
CA ASP A 291 -25.60 10.11 9.82
C ASP A 291 -24.72 10.94 10.75
N GLN A 292 -23.46 11.21 10.36
CA GLN A 292 -22.58 12.17 11.02
C GLN A 292 -22.91 13.64 10.68
N GLY A 293 -23.95 13.89 9.87
CA GLY A 293 -24.39 15.21 9.48
C GLY A 293 -23.59 15.85 8.35
N MET A 294 -22.88 15.04 7.57
CA MET A 294 -22.15 15.51 6.39
C MET A 294 -23.04 15.57 5.14
N ASP A 295 -22.81 16.54 4.29
CA ASP A 295 -23.37 16.57 2.93
C ASP A 295 -22.58 15.59 2.05
N VAL A 296 -23.20 14.47 1.65
CA VAL A 296 -22.60 13.48 0.74
C VAL A 296 -23.40 13.47 -0.56
N TYR A 297 -22.73 13.80 -1.68
CA TYR A 297 -23.41 13.93 -2.97
C TYR A 297 -22.47 13.65 -4.15
N GLU A 298 -23.08 13.31 -5.30
CA GLU A 298 -22.37 13.13 -6.57
C GLU A 298 -22.28 14.46 -7.32
N PRO A 299 -21.12 14.80 -7.88
CA PRO A 299 -20.94 15.90 -8.82
C PRO A 299 -21.24 15.42 -10.27
N ASP A 300 -21.00 16.28 -11.25
CA ASP A 300 -20.91 15.84 -12.65
C ASP A 300 -19.61 15.04 -12.88
N VAL A 301 -19.67 13.75 -12.54
CA VAL A 301 -18.52 12.83 -12.68
C VAL A 301 -18.02 12.76 -14.12
N LYS A 302 -18.92 12.92 -15.11
CA LYS A 302 -18.53 12.93 -16.52
C LYS A 302 -17.67 14.14 -16.84
N ALA A 303 -18.06 15.33 -16.39
CA ALA A 303 -17.28 16.55 -16.58
C ALA A 303 -15.89 16.44 -15.90
N PHE A 304 -15.83 15.87 -14.69
CA PHE A 304 -14.54 15.61 -14.02
C PHE A 304 -13.69 14.64 -14.82
N ARG A 305 -14.24 13.52 -15.28
CA ARG A 305 -13.51 12.51 -16.07
C ARG A 305 -12.93 13.12 -17.34
N GLU A 306 -13.74 13.79 -18.14
CA GLU A 306 -13.31 14.40 -19.40
C GLU A 306 -12.20 15.44 -19.16
N HIS A 307 -12.34 16.26 -18.12
CA HIS A 307 -11.36 17.28 -17.77
C HIS A 307 -10.03 16.68 -17.33
N VAL A 308 -10.07 15.71 -16.40
CA VAL A 308 -8.88 15.05 -15.83
C VAL A 308 -8.15 14.26 -16.92
N GLN A 309 -8.86 13.43 -17.69
CA GLN A 309 -8.24 12.64 -18.75
C GLN A 309 -7.59 13.51 -19.80
N LYS A 310 -8.24 14.61 -20.21
CA LYS A 310 -7.65 15.58 -21.12
C LYS A 310 -6.36 16.18 -20.54
N ALA A 311 -6.38 16.62 -19.29
CA ALA A 311 -5.21 17.20 -18.63
C ALA A 311 -4.02 16.22 -18.63
N TYR A 312 -4.26 14.93 -18.35
CA TYR A 312 -3.20 13.92 -18.38
C TYR A 312 -2.65 13.70 -19.77
N LEU A 313 -3.50 13.56 -20.80
CA LEU A 313 -3.06 13.35 -22.18
C LEU A 313 -2.26 14.53 -22.75
N GLU A 314 -2.51 15.74 -22.29
CA GLU A 314 -1.79 16.96 -22.69
C GLU A 314 -0.56 17.26 -21.81
N SER A 315 -0.32 16.47 -20.76
CA SER A 315 0.76 16.68 -19.80
C SER A 315 2.11 16.12 -20.27
N ASP A 316 3.16 16.56 -19.58
CA ASP A 316 4.49 15.96 -19.75
C ASP A 316 4.54 14.50 -19.27
N PHE A 317 3.70 14.10 -18.32
CA PHE A 317 3.60 12.71 -17.86
C PHE A 317 3.26 11.74 -18.99
N ALA A 318 2.39 12.12 -19.92
CA ALA A 318 2.02 11.26 -21.05
C ALA A 318 3.19 10.95 -22.00
N LYS A 319 4.26 11.75 -21.98
CA LYS A 319 5.47 11.52 -22.79
C LYS A 319 6.30 10.35 -22.29
N ASP A 320 6.21 10.05 -21.00
CA ASP A 320 6.97 8.97 -20.35
C ASP A 320 6.22 7.63 -20.40
N TRP A 321 4.96 7.63 -20.83
CA TRP A 321 4.16 6.41 -20.88
C TRP A 321 4.59 5.49 -22.01
N VAL A 322 4.57 4.20 -21.74
CA VAL A 322 4.86 3.19 -22.77
C VAL A 322 3.82 3.31 -23.88
N PRO A 323 4.24 3.48 -25.13
CA PRO A 323 3.30 3.62 -26.25
C PRO A 323 2.29 2.47 -26.34
N GLY A 324 1.00 2.80 -26.43
CA GLY A 324 -0.10 1.83 -26.50
C GLY A 324 -0.50 1.19 -25.17
N MET A 325 0.17 1.50 -24.06
CA MET A 325 -0.14 0.91 -22.77
C MET A 325 -1.53 1.29 -22.24
N ILE A 326 -1.99 2.53 -22.48
CA ILE A 326 -3.36 2.94 -22.13
C ILE A 326 -4.40 2.04 -22.80
N ASP A 327 -4.24 1.77 -24.10
CA ASP A 327 -5.18 0.93 -24.84
C ASP A 327 -5.19 -0.51 -24.32
N GLN A 328 -4.01 -1.04 -23.97
CA GLN A 328 -3.90 -2.37 -23.34
C GLN A 328 -4.58 -2.41 -21.97
N ILE A 329 -4.32 -1.41 -21.12
CA ILE A 329 -4.98 -1.29 -19.80
C ILE A 329 -6.50 -1.22 -20.00
N ASN A 330 -7.00 -0.35 -20.87
CA ASN A 330 -8.45 -0.21 -21.13
C ASN A 330 -9.07 -1.52 -21.64
N ALA A 331 -8.36 -2.28 -22.47
CA ALA A 331 -8.84 -3.57 -22.97
C ALA A 331 -9.03 -4.62 -21.86
N LEU A 332 -8.24 -4.56 -20.78
CA LEU A 332 -8.37 -5.45 -19.61
C LEU A 332 -9.60 -5.12 -18.73
N GLY A 333 -10.18 -3.95 -18.90
CA GLY A 333 -11.37 -3.51 -18.16
C GLY A 333 -12.70 -3.97 -18.78
N ASN A 334 -12.69 -4.55 -19.98
CA ASN A 334 -13.87 -5.00 -20.70
C ASN A 334 -14.23 -6.45 -20.43
#